data_7a5a50507b60c63730a5b5154a2c3c13
#
_entry.id   7a5a50507b60c63730a5b5154a2c3c13
#
_cell.length_a   1.000
_cell.length_b   1.000
_cell.length_c   1.000
_cell.angle_alpha   90.00
_cell.angle_beta   90.00
_cell.angle_gamma   90.00
#
_symmetry.space_group_name_H-M   'P 1'
#
loop_
_entity.id
_entity.type
_entity.pdbx_description
1 polymer ?
#
loop_
_entity_poly.entity_id
_entity_poly.type
_entity_poly.pdbx_seq_one_letter_code
_entity_poly.pdbx_strand_id
1 'polypeptide(L)'
;MSNHTAALDIGAKLWSLCHVLRDGGITYHQYLSELTYLLFLKMMKETGQEDRLTVWKLEDPKKKSGPKVEQPGTRWDDLLAASAPDRLDMYKEMLLDFGLHGRGAVQEIYANANTFITKPATLSKLVTDIDSLDWYSVDRDDLGDLYEDLLERNAGEKKSGAGQYFTPRALIDSIVSVMKPQLGDVIQDPAAGTCGFLIAANNYLRQHNDFDSLSDDAQRKYLQIGRAHV
;
A
#
# COMPACT_ATOMS: atom_id res chain seq x y z
N MET A 1 0.26 -15.62 19.72
CA MET A 1 -1.02 -16.21 19.22
C MET A 1 -2.11 -15.18 18.95
N SER A 2 -2.12 -14.00 19.59
CA SER A 2 -3.16 -12.96 19.39
C SER A 2 -3.06 -12.19 18.06
N ASN A 3 -1.86 -11.86 17.57
CA ASN A 3 -1.67 -11.03 16.38
C ASN A 3 -2.13 -11.70 15.09
N HIS A 4 -1.83 -12.99 14.92
CA HIS A 4 -2.25 -13.72 13.72
C HIS A 4 -3.78 -13.84 13.58
N THR A 5 -4.50 -13.94 14.70
CA THR A 5 -5.96 -13.97 14.70
C THR A 5 -6.55 -12.60 14.30
N ALA A 6 -5.95 -11.51 14.76
CA ALA A 6 -6.37 -10.15 14.41
C ALA A 6 -6.14 -9.86 12.91
N ALA A 7 -5.01 -10.27 12.36
CA ALA A 7 -4.71 -10.15 10.93
C ALA A 7 -5.73 -10.90 10.07
N LEU A 8 -6.09 -12.12 10.45
CA LEU A 8 -7.13 -12.91 9.76
C LEU A 8 -8.52 -12.25 9.79
N ASP A 9 -8.88 -11.59 10.90
CA ASP A 9 -10.15 -10.85 11.01
C ASP A 9 -10.18 -9.61 10.10
N ILE A 10 -9.07 -8.87 10.03
CA ILE A 10 -8.94 -7.74 9.10
C ILE A 10 -8.97 -8.20 7.65
N GLY A 11 -8.28 -9.29 7.30
CA GLY A 11 -8.33 -9.88 5.96
C GLY A 11 -9.75 -10.25 5.54
N ALA A 12 -10.53 -10.87 6.43
CA ALA A 12 -11.92 -11.19 6.17
C ALA A 12 -12.79 -9.93 5.98
N LYS A 13 -12.56 -8.88 6.76
CA LYS A 13 -13.27 -7.60 6.64
C LYS A 13 -12.90 -6.89 5.33
N LEU A 14 -11.62 -6.81 4.98
CA LEU A 14 -11.17 -6.25 3.70
C LEU A 14 -11.77 -7.02 2.52
N TRP A 15 -11.86 -8.36 2.63
CA TRP A 15 -12.55 -9.17 1.64
C TRP A 15 -14.02 -8.79 1.50
N SER A 16 -14.70 -8.50 2.60
CA SER A 16 -16.09 -8.05 2.54
C SER A 16 -16.27 -6.72 1.81
N LEU A 17 -15.26 -5.84 1.86
CA LEU A 17 -15.26 -4.57 1.11
C LEU A 17 -15.18 -4.77 -0.40
N CYS A 18 -14.51 -5.85 -0.85
CA CYS A 18 -14.53 -6.24 -2.26
C CYS A 18 -15.95 -6.52 -2.77
N HIS A 19 -16.79 -7.12 -1.93
CA HIS A 19 -18.20 -7.35 -2.27
C HIS A 19 -18.98 -6.03 -2.41
N VAL A 20 -18.72 -5.06 -1.53
CA VAL A 20 -19.34 -3.72 -1.62
C VAL A 20 -19.03 -3.04 -2.95
N LEU A 21 -17.78 -3.14 -3.40
CA LEU A 21 -17.34 -2.59 -4.69
C LEU A 21 -17.96 -3.35 -5.87
N ARG A 22 -17.99 -4.68 -5.80
CA ARG A 22 -18.60 -5.54 -6.83
C ARG A 22 -20.09 -5.26 -7.00
N ASP A 23 -20.81 -5.08 -5.91
CA ASP A 23 -22.24 -4.73 -5.92
C ASP A 23 -22.46 -3.32 -6.52
N GLY A 24 -21.44 -2.48 -6.49
CA GLY A 24 -21.38 -1.19 -7.20
C GLY A 24 -21.12 -1.30 -8.70
N GLY A 25 -20.92 -2.51 -9.24
CA GLY A 25 -20.63 -2.77 -10.65
C GLY A 25 -19.14 -2.62 -11.02
N ILE A 26 -18.25 -2.55 -10.03
CA ILE A 26 -16.81 -2.40 -10.22
C ILE A 26 -16.18 -3.78 -10.46
N THR A 27 -15.32 -3.88 -11.48
CA THR A 27 -14.67 -5.15 -11.83
C THR A 27 -13.51 -5.47 -10.90
N TYR A 28 -13.07 -6.74 -10.92
CA TYR A 28 -11.98 -7.26 -10.09
C TYR A 28 -10.72 -6.38 -10.04
N HIS A 29 -10.13 -6.06 -11.19
CA HIS A 29 -8.91 -5.25 -11.22
C HIS A 29 -9.14 -3.83 -10.70
N GLN A 30 -10.32 -3.30 -10.93
CA GLN A 30 -10.70 -1.97 -10.49
C GLN A 30 -10.82 -1.89 -8.98
N TYR A 31 -11.45 -2.86 -8.32
CA TYR A 31 -11.58 -2.79 -6.87
C TYR A 31 -10.28 -3.02 -6.12
N LEU A 32 -9.36 -3.82 -6.67
CA LEU A 32 -8.02 -3.93 -6.09
C LEU A 32 -7.29 -2.60 -6.12
N SER A 33 -7.34 -1.88 -7.26
CA SER A 33 -6.74 -0.56 -7.36
C SER A 33 -7.36 0.42 -6.35
N GLU A 34 -8.68 0.44 -6.23
CA GLU A 34 -9.38 1.29 -5.27
C GLU A 34 -8.96 0.99 -3.82
N LEU A 35 -8.92 -0.30 -3.45
CA LEU A 35 -8.46 -0.69 -2.11
C LEU A 35 -7.00 -0.31 -1.88
N THR A 36 -6.12 -0.52 -2.86
CA THR A 36 -4.71 -0.13 -2.77
C THR A 36 -4.56 1.35 -2.45
N TYR A 37 -5.27 2.22 -3.16
CA TYR A 37 -5.19 3.66 -2.94
C TYR A 37 -5.67 4.08 -1.55
N LEU A 38 -6.80 3.53 -1.11
CA LEU A 38 -7.37 3.85 0.19
C LEU A 38 -6.52 3.27 1.34
N LEU A 39 -6.07 2.02 1.20
CA LEU A 39 -5.24 1.36 2.21
C LEU A 39 -3.89 2.03 2.34
N PHE A 40 -3.26 2.45 1.24
CA PHE A 40 -2.00 3.19 1.32
C PHE A 40 -2.18 4.50 2.10
N LEU A 41 -3.22 5.28 1.81
CA LEU A 41 -3.49 6.51 2.52
C LEU A 41 -3.75 6.27 4.02
N LYS A 42 -4.53 5.23 4.35
CA LYS A 42 -4.77 4.82 5.74
C LYS A 42 -3.50 4.38 6.44
N MET A 43 -2.65 3.60 5.78
CA MET A 43 -1.35 3.19 6.33
C MET A 43 -0.43 4.37 6.62
N MET A 44 -0.40 5.39 5.76
CA MET A 44 0.38 6.60 6.01
C MET A 44 -0.07 7.29 7.31
N LYS A 45 -1.37 7.31 7.58
CA LYS A 45 -1.91 7.82 8.86
C LYS A 45 -1.47 6.95 10.04
N GLU A 46 -1.73 5.64 10.00
CA GLU A 46 -1.46 4.73 11.12
C GLU A 46 0.03 4.63 11.45
N THR A 47 0.89 4.84 10.46
CA THR A 47 2.35 4.85 10.67
C THR A 47 2.92 6.22 11.01
N GLY A 48 2.08 7.26 11.13
CA GLY A 48 2.52 8.64 11.41
C GLY A 48 3.37 9.25 10.29
N GLN A 49 3.18 8.82 9.05
CA GLN A 49 3.97 9.27 7.89
C GLN A 49 3.20 10.18 6.93
N GLU A 50 2.05 10.72 7.35
CA GLU A 50 1.24 11.60 6.51
C GLU A 50 1.96 12.87 6.04
N ASP A 51 3.00 13.32 6.75
CA ASP A 51 3.83 14.45 6.33
C ASP A 51 4.61 14.16 5.03
N ARG A 52 4.71 12.90 4.61
CA ARG A 52 5.26 12.51 3.31
C ARG A 52 4.25 12.61 2.16
N LEU A 53 2.98 12.82 2.47
CA LEU A 53 1.93 13.04 1.49
C LEU A 53 1.96 14.48 1.03
N THR A 54 2.92 14.81 0.17
CA THR A 54 3.12 16.16 -0.36
C THR A 54 2.97 16.19 -1.87
N VAL A 55 2.55 17.35 -2.37
CA VAL A 55 2.38 17.63 -3.80
C VAL A 55 3.10 18.91 -4.19
N TRP A 56 3.66 18.95 -5.40
CA TRP A 56 4.39 20.09 -5.91
C TRP A 56 3.52 20.86 -6.90
N LYS A 57 2.90 21.93 -6.45
CA LYS A 57 2.03 22.80 -7.25
C LYS A 57 2.64 24.18 -7.46
N LEU A 58 2.15 24.89 -8.48
CA LEU A 58 2.53 26.27 -8.69
C LEU A 58 2.24 27.10 -7.44
N GLU A 59 3.19 27.95 -7.05
CA GLU A 59 3.03 28.88 -5.92
C GLU A 59 1.81 29.77 -6.11
N ASP A 60 1.60 30.23 -7.35
CA ASP A 60 0.39 30.96 -7.74
C ASP A 60 -0.47 30.07 -8.67
N PRO A 61 -1.58 29.51 -8.17
CA PRO A 61 -2.44 28.61 -8.96
C PRO A 61 -3.12 29.30 -10.16
N LYS A 62 -3.12 30.65 -10.22
CA LYS A 62 -3.67 31.40 -11.34
C LYS A 62 -2.70 31.52 -12.50
N LYS A 63 -1.45 31.21 -12.33
CA LYS A 63 -0.43 31.25 -13.38
C LYS A 63 -0.35 29.93 -14.12
N LYS A 64 -0.04 29.99 -15.41
CA LYS A 64 0.17 28.76 -16.24
C LYS A 64 1.60 28.21 -16.09
N SER A 65 2.54 28.99 -15.57
CA SER A 65 3.94 28.60 -15.32
C SER A 65 4.53 29.45 -14.23
N GLY A 66 5.52 28.93 -13.52
CA GLY A 66 6.18 29.64 -12.43
C GLY A 66 6.87 28.66 -11.46
N PRO A 67 7.42 29.19 -10.36
CA PRO A 67 7.97 28.34 -9.32
C PRO A 67 6.90 27.42 -8.74
N LYS A 68 7.30 26.16 -8.50
CA LYS A 68 6.47 25.18 -7.78
C LYS A 68 6.93 25.13 -6.33
N VAL A 69 5.98 25.05 -5.43
CA VAL A 69 6.19 24.88 -4.00
C VAL A 69 5.59 23.58 -3.52
N GLU A 70 6.18 23.01 -2.51
CA GLU A 70 5.67 21.83 -1.84
C GLU A 70 4.48 22.22 -0.97
N GLN A 71 3.41 21.47 -1.07
CA GLN A 71 2.18 21.67 -0.31
C GLN A 71 1.75 20.34 0.29
N PRO A 72 1.08 20.35 1.46
CA PRO A 72 0.46 19.15 1.99
C PRO A 72 -0.54 18.56 0.98
N GLY A 73 -0.50 17.25 0.82
CA GLY A 73 -1.52 16.52 0.08
C GLY A 73 -2.72 16.16 0.96
N THR A 74 -3.72 15.56 0.37
CA THR A 74 -4.92 15.08 1.08
C THR A 74 -4.51 14.01 2.10
N ARG A 75 -5.01 14.15 3.33
CA ARG A 75 -4.81 13.20 4.43
C ARG A 75 -6.03 12.31 4.61
N TRP A 76 -5.87 11.23 5.34
CA TRP A 76 -6.98 10.32 5.64
C TRP A 76 -8.13 11.04 6.38
N ASP A 77 -7.80 11.86 7.38
CA ASP A 77 -8.80 12.58 8.17
C ASP A 77 -9.56 13.61 7.35
N ASP A 78 -8.98 14.17 6.30
CA ASP A 78 -9.67 15.07 5.38
C ASP A 78 -10.79 14.32 4.64
N LEU A 79 -10.50 13.11 4.16
CA LEU A 79 -11.50 12.25 3.52
C LEU A 79 -12.58 11.83 4.52
N LEU A 80 -12.20 11.49 5.75
CA LEU A 80 -13.13 11.02 6.78
C LEU A 80 -14.10 12.13 7.20
N ALA A 81 -13.61 13.38 7.33
CA ALA A 81 -14.39 14.52 7.76
C ALA A 81 -15.33 15.09 6.69
N ALA A 82 -15.03 14.87 5.40
CA ALA A 82 -15.80 15.41 4.30
C ALA A 82 -17.22 14.80 4.21
N SER A 83 -18.20 15.59 3.72
CA SER A 83 -19.51 15.06 3.37
C SER A 83 -19.41 14.02 2.24
N ALA A 84 -20.40 13.15 2.07
CA ALA A 84 -20.32 12.07 1.08
C ALA A 84 -20.08 12.58 -0.37
N PRO A 85 -20.75 13.62 -0.87
CA PRO A 85 -20.44 14.19 -2.18
C PRO A 85 -19.05 14.81 -2.25
N ASP A 86 -18.69 15.64 -1.27
CA ASP A 86 -17.39 16.33 -1.23
C ASP A 86 -16.23 15.33 -1.09
N ARG A 87 -16.44 14.24 -0.34
CA ARG A 87 -15.47 13.14 -0.20
C ARG A 87 -15.13 12.50 -1.53
N LEU A 88 -16.12 12.27 -2.38
CA LEU A 88 -15.88 11.67 -3.70
C LEU A 88 -15.08 12.61 -4.61
N ASP A 89 -15.39 13.89 -4.59
CA ASP A 89 -14.68 14.87 -5.39
C ASP A 89 -13.26 15.09 -4.85
N MET A 90 -13.10 15.19 -3.54
CA MET A 90 -11.78 15.23 -2.88
C MET A 90 -10.92 13.99 -3.21
N TYR A 91 -11.52 12.81 -3.21
CA TYR A 91 -10.83 11.56 -3.56
C TYR A 91 -10.34 11.57 -5.01
N LYS A 92 -11.15 12.02 -5.95
CA LYS A 92 -10.75 12.19 -7.36
C LYS A 92 -9.59 13.17 -7.51
N GLU A 93 -9.70 14.33 -6.84
CA GLU A 93 -8.63 15.33 -6.85
C GLU A 93 -7.34 14.79 -6.23
N MET A 94 -7.43 14.06 -5.13
CA MET A 94 -6.29 13.42 -4.49
C MET A 94 -5.56 12.46 -5.43
N LEU A 95 -6.29 11.56 -6.11
CA LEU A 95 -5.69 10.61 -7.05
C LEU A 95 -4.92 11.35 -8.15
N LEU A 96 -5.52 12.39 -8.70
CA LEU A 96 -4.92 13.22 -9.74
C LEU A 96 -3.68 13.97 -9.22
N ASP A 97 -3.79 14.58 -8.06
CA ASP A 97 -2.72 15.37 -7.45
C ASP A 97 -1.50 14.53 -7.11
N PHE A 98 -1.71 13.39 -6.47
CA PHE A 98 -0.61 12.49 -6.12
C PHE A 98 0.06 11.88 -7.36
N GLY A 99 -0.73 11.53 -8.38
CA GLY A 99 -0.19 10.98 -9.63
C GLY A 99 0.60 12.00 -10.47
N LEU A 100 0.16 13.26 -10.52
CA LEU A 100 0.77 14.30 -11.34
C LEU A 100 1.81 15.14 -10.58
N HIS A 101 1.62 15.34 -9.30
CA HIS A 101 2.35 16.32 -8.50
C HIS A 101 3.02 15.71 -7.26
N GLY A 102 2.77 14.44 -6.95
CA GLY A 102 3.47 13.69 -5.91
C GLY A 102 4.93 13.44 -6.26
N ARG A 103 5.70 12.87 -5.32
CA ARG A 103 7.09 12.45 -5.52
C ARG A 103 7.37 11.08 -4.92
N GLY A 104 8.40 10.41 -5.49
CA GLY A 104 8.84 9.10 -5.02
C GLY A 104 7.71 8.07 -5.03
N ALA A 105 7.60 7.28 -3.96
CA ALA A 105 6.61 6.22 -3.85
C ALA A 105 5.17 6.72 -3.98
N VAL A 106 4.85 7.93 -3.50
CA VAL A 106 3.51 8.51 -3.64
C VAL A 106 3.15 8.67 -5.12
N GLN A 107 4.03 9.28 -5.92
CA GLN A 107 3.80 9.45 -7.34
C GLN A 107 3.73 8.10 -8.08
N GLU A 108 4.59 7.16 -7.71
CA GLU A 108 4.62 5.82 -8.35
C GLU A 108 3.32 5.05 -8.08
N ILE A 109 2.82 5.05 -6.85
CA ILE A 109 1.57 4.36 -6.48
C ILE A 109 0.35 4.96 -7.18
N TYR A 110 0.30 6.29 -7.28
CA TYR A 110 -0.83 7.00 -7.88
C TYR A 110 -0.62 7.37 -9.36
N ALA A 111 0.45 6.89 -10.00
CA ALA A 111 0.69 7.14 -11.42
C ALA A 111 -0.48 6.64 -12.27
N ASN A 112 -1.11 7.57 -13.02
CA ASN A 112 -2.31 7.30 -13.80
C ASN A 112 -3.51 6.78 -12.99
N ALA A 113 -3.52 7.00 -11.68
CA ALA A 113 -4.61 6.58 -10.82
C ALA A 113 -5.91 7.26 -11.24
N ASN A 114 -6.98 6.48 -11.23
CA ASN A 114 -8.33 6.94 -11.50
C ASN A 114 -9.31 6.12 -10.65
N THR A 115 -10.44 6.71 -10.29
CA THR A 115 -11.48 5.98 -9.55
C THR A 115 -12.59 5.50 -10.45
N PHE A 116 -13.06 4.29 -10.19
CA PHE A 116 -14.24 3.69 -10.79
C PHE A 116 -15.47 3.84 -9.87
N ILE A 117 -15.28 4.39 -8.67
CA ILE A 117 -16.38 4.66 -7.74
C ILE A 117 -17.13 5.89 -8.23
N THR A 118 -18.39 5.69 -8.60
CA THR A 118 -19.28 6.77 -9.09
C THR A 118 -20.28 7.24 -8.03
N LYS A 119 -20.54 6.41 -7.01
CA LYS A 119 -21.54 6.69 -5.98
C LYS A 119 -20.85 7.19 -4.69
N PRO A 120 -21.16 8.41 -4.20
CA PRO A 120 -20.62 8.93 -2.96
C PRO A 120 -20.83 8.01 -1.76
N ALA A 121 -21.99 7.34 -1.69
CA ALA A 121 -22.30 6.40 -0.62
C ALA A 121 -21.36 5.19 -0.58
N THR A 122 -20.94 4.67 -1.75
CA THR A 122 -20.00 3.55 -1.84
C THR A 122 -18.63 3.93 -1.27
N LEU A 123 -18.09 5.08 -1.68
CA LEU A 123 -16.81 5.56 -1.14
C LEU A 123 -16.90 5.84 0.37
N SER A 124 -18.00 6.46 0.80
CA SER A 124 -18.22 6.74 2.23
C SER A 124 -18.24 5.49 3.06
N LYS A 125 -18.91 4.45 2.59
CA LYS A 125 -18.91 3.15 3.27
C LYS A 125 -17.50 2.56 3.36
N LEU A 126 -16.74 2.57 2.27
CA LEU A 126 -15.36 2.05 2.25
C LEU A 126 -14.47 2.80 3.24
N VAL A 127 -14.48 4.13 3.19
CA VAL A 127 -13.66 4.96 4.10
C VAL A 127 -14.02 4.70 5.56
N THR A 128 -15.32 4.63 5.88
CA THR A 128 -15.78 4.36 7.25
C THR A 128 -15.44 2.95 7.70
N ASP A 129 -15.65 1.94 6.86
CA ASP A 129 -15.37 0.56 7.19
C ASP A 129 -13.86 0.33 7.37
N ILE A 130 -13.01 0.89 6.50
CA ILE A 130 -11.56 0.84 6.62
C ILE A 130 -11.09 1.57 7.89
N ASP A 131 -11.67 2.73 8.22
CA ASP A 131 -11.31 3.48 9.41
C ASP A 131 -11.64 2.73 10.70
N SER A 132 -12.72 1.95 10.69
CA SER A 132 -13.18 1.15 11.85
C SER A 132 -12.35 -0.10 12.13
N LEU A 133 -11.42 -0.48 11.27
CA LEU A 133 -10.56 -1.65 11.47
C LEU A 133 -9.55 -1.39 12.59
N ASP A 134 -9.27 -2.41 13.38
CA ASP A 134 -8.25 -2.35 14.43
C ASP A 134 -6.84 -2.54 13.84
N TRP A 135 -6.27 -1.44 13.34
CA TRP A 135 -4.94 -1.42 12.75
C TRP A 135 -3.82 -1.56 13.78
N TYR A 136 -4.09 -1.30 15.07
CA TYR A 136 -3.11 -1.37 16.15
C TYR A 136 -2.72 -2.80 16.53
N SER A 137 -3.60 -3.74 16.26
CA SER A 137 -3.37 -5.16 16.55
C SER A 137 -2.59 -5.91 15.46
N VAL A 138 -2.26 -5.22 14.35
CA VAL A 138 -1.58 -5.80 13.18
C VAL A 138 -0.17 -5.25 13.09
N ASP A 139 0.81 -6.14 13.07
CA ASP A 139 2.19 -5.75 12.79
C ASP A 139 2.33 -5.23 11.35
N ARG A 140 3.30 -4.33 11.12
CA ARG A 140 3.55 -3.78 9.79
C ARG A 140 3.81 -4.84 8.73
N ASP A 141 4.42 -5.95 9.12
CA ASP A 141 4.73 -7.06 8.25
C ASP A 141 3.46 -7.83 7.85
N ASP A 142 2.48 -7.92 8.75
CA ASP A 142 1.19 -8.58 8.50
C ASP A 142 0.32 -7.83 7.47
N LEU A 143 0.51 -6.52 7.27
CA LEU A 143 -0.24 -5.73 6.28
C LEU A 143 0.09 -6.16 4.84
N GLY A 144 1.34 -6.53 4.57
CA GLY A 144 1.74 -7.12 3.29
C GLY A 144 1.04 -8.46 3.05
N ASP A 145 1.01 -9.30 4.07
CA ASP A 145 0.38 -10.62 4.03
C ASP A 145 -1.14 -10.52 3.82
N LEU A 146 -1.79 -9.54 4.46
CA LEU A 146 -3.20 -9.25 4.22
C LEU A 146 -3.51 -8.89 2.77
N TYR A 147 -2.66 -8.07 2.16
CA TYR A 147 -2.82 -7.69 0.77
C TYR A 147 -2.59 -8.88 -0.17
N GLU A 148 -1.60 -9.71 0.10
CA GLU A 148 -1.35 -10.95 -0.66
C GLU A 148 -2.52 -11.92 -0.53
N ASP A 149 -3.08 -12.10 0.68
CA ASP A 149 -4.26 -12.97 0.91
C ASP A 149 -5.48 -12.47 0.12
N LEU A 150 -5.67 -11.16 0.02
CA LEU A 150 -6.67 -10.55 -0.85
C LEU A 150 -6.43 -10.89 -2.32
N LEU A 151 -5.19 -10.81 -2.80
CA LEU A 151 -4.84 -11.14 -4.18
C LEU A 151 -5.04 -12.63 -4.47
N GLU A 152 -4.64 -13.51 -3.55
CA GLU A 152 -4.75 -14.96 -3.70
C GLU A 152 -6.21 -15.43 -3.72
N ARG A 153 -7.03 -14.98 -2.79
CA ARG A 153 -8.48 -15.29 -2.74
C ARG A 153 -9.16 -14.86 -4.03
N ASN A 154 -8.80 -13.72 -4.54
CA ASN A 154 -9.32 -13.20 -5.78
C ASN A 154 -8.86 -13.98 -7.02
N ALA A 155 -7.63 -14.46 -7.05
CA ALA A 155 -7.13 -15.32 -8.13
C ALA A 155 -7.89 -16.66 -8.18
N GLY A 156 -8.30 -17.19 -7.02
CA GLY A 156 -9.08 -18.43 -6.88
C GLY A 156 -10.51 -18.33 -7.42
N GLU A 157 -11.15 -17.16 -7.39
CA GLU A 157 -12.52 -17.00 -7.94
C GLU A 157 -12.58 -17.00 -9.47
N LYS A 158 -11.49 -16.71 -10.16
CA LYS A 158 -11.41 -16.82 -11.62
C LYS A 158 -10.94 -18.21 -12.04
N LYS A 159 -11.85 -19.07 -12.41
CA LYS A 159 -11.60 -20.34 -13.13
C LYS A 159 -10.99 -20.19 -14.54
N SER A 160 -10.44 -19.06 -14.90
CA SER A 160 -9.83 -18.80 -16.19
C SER A 160 -8.40 -18.24 -16.06
N GLY A 161 -7.42 -19.11 -16.00
CA GLY A 161 -6.27 -19.10 -16.87
C GLY A 161 -5.20 -18.03 -16.74
N ALA A 162 -5.07 -17.28 -15.67
CA ALA A 162 -3.85 -16.52 -15.37
C ALA A 162 -3.55 -16.66 -13.87
N GLY A 163 -3.09 -17.87 -13.50
CA GLY A 163 -2.62 -18.14 -12.16
C GLY A 163 -1.33 -17.38 -11.89
N GLN A 164 -1.40 -16.20 -11.30
CA GLN A 164 -0.29 -15.73 -10.50
C GLN A 164 -0.29 -16.62 -9.25
N TYR A 165 0.65 -17.55 -9.21
CA TYR A 165 0.87 -18.37 -8.02
C TYR A 165 1.77 -17.58 -7.08
N PHE A 166 1.25 -17.21 -5.93
CA PHE A 166 2.07 -16.65 -4.86
C PHE A 166 2.85 -17.80 -4.20
N THR A 167 4.12 -17.57 -3.94
CA THR A 167 4.92 -18.52 -3.17
C THR A 167 4.49 -18.42 -1.70
N PRO A 168 4.05 -19.51 -1.04
CA PRO A 168 3.63 -19.47 0.36
C PRO A 168 4.69 -18.86 1.27
N ARG A 169 4.30 -17.98 2.17
CA ARG A 169 5.22 -17.30 3.10
C ARG A 169 6.09 -18.26 3.88
N ALA A 170 5.52 -19.32 4.45
CA ALA A 170 6.28 -20.34 5.17
C ALA A 170 7.42 -20.97 4.33
N LEU A 171 7.23 -21.09 3.01
CA LEU A 171 8.27 -21.57 2.11
C LEU A 171 9.34 -20.49 1.89
N ILE A 172 8.94 -19.24 1.68
CA ILE A 172 9.84 -18.09 1.54
C ILE A 172 10.74 -17.98 2.76
N ASP A 173 10.15 -17.95 3.96
CA ASP A 173 10.85 -17.84 5.24
C ASP A 173 11.82 -19.01 5.46
N SER A 174 11.40 -20.22 5.11
CA SER A 174 12.26 -21.40 5.20
C SER A 174 13.47 -21.27 4.27
N ILE A 175 13.28 -20.83 3.03
CA ILE A 175 14.36 -20.63 2.06
C ILE A 175 15.31 -19.53 2.56
N VAL A 176 14.81 -18.39 3.00
CA VAL A 176 15.62 -17.29 3.52
C VAL A 176 16.41 -17.71 4.75
N SER A 177 15.78 -18.46 5.66
CA SER A 177 16.45 -18.99 6.87
C SER A 177 17.58 -19.97 6.56
N VAL A 178 17.48 -20.72 5.46
CA VAL A 178 18.55 -21.62 4.99
C VAL A 178 19.65 -20.82 4.29
N MET A 179 19.28 -19.83 3.47
CA MET A 179 20.22 -18.99 2.72
C MET A 179 21.03 -18.07 3.59
N LYS A 180 20.49 -17.64 4.74
CA LYS A 180 21.15 -16.78 5.73
C LYS A 180 21.81 -15.55 5.13
N PRO A 181 21.08 -14.65 4.49
CA PRO A 181 21.64 -13.45 3.89
C PRO A 181 22.44 -12.65 4.92
N GLN A 182 23.53 -12.03 4.48
CA GLN A 182 24.43 -11.24 5.32
C GLN A 182 24.37 -9.76 4.93
N LEU A 183 24.76 -8.87 5.84
CA LEU A 183 24.91 -7.45 5.55
C LEU A 183 25.94 -7.26 4.44
N GLY A 184 25.54 -6.54 3.39
CA GLY A 184 26.37 -6.29 2.20
C GLY A 184 26.12 -7.23 1.04
N ASP A 185 25.33 -8.30 1.21
CA ASP A 185 24.88 -9.14 0.10
C ASP A 185 24.00 -8.36 -0.87
N VAL A 186 24.13 -8.68 -2.15
CA VAL A 186 23.22 -8.19 -3.20
C VAL A 186 22.19 -9.26 -3.45
N ILE A 187 20.95 -9.00 -3.07
CA ILE A 187 19.84 -9.91 -3.23
C ILE A 187 19.00 -9.47 -4.43
N GLN A 188 18.82 -10.35 -5.39
CA GLN A 188 18.02 -10.09 -6.59
C GLN A 188 16.93 -11.14 -6.73
N ASP A 189 15.73 -10.68 -7.06
CA ASP A 189 14.60 -11.52 -7.43
C ASP A 189 14.11 -11.12 -8.83
N PRO A 190 14.43 -11.90 -9.88
CA PRO A 190 14.07 -11.58 -11.26
C PRO A 190 12.57 -11.75 -11.55
N ALA A 191 11.82 -12.36 -10.64
CA ALA A 191 10.38 -12.59 -10.74
C ALA A 191 9.69 -12.13 -9.46
N ALA A 192 10.05 -10.95 -8.98
CA ALA A 192 9.78 -10.45 -7.63
C ALA A 192 8.29 -10.47 -7.21
N GLY A 193 7.35 -10.38 -8.16
CA GLY A 193 5.92 -10.34 -7.82
C GLY A 193 5.62 -9.28 -6.78
N THR A 194 5.17 -9.70 -5.59
CA THR A 194 4.92 -8.84 -4.43
C THR A 194 6.19 -8.58 -3.59
N CYS A 195 7.36 -8.91 -4.08
CA CYS A 195 8.65 -8.79 -3.39
C CYS A 195 8.79 -9.67 -2.12
N GLY A 196 8.04 -10.75 -2.02
CA GLY A 196 8.02 -11.61 -0.84
C GLY A 196 9.40 -12.08 -0.37
N PHE A 197 10.26 -12.55 -1.27
CA PHE A 197 11.64 -12.96 -0.93
C PHE A 197 12.50 -11.78 -0.47
N LEU A 198 12.36 -10.61 -1.10
CA LEU A 198 13.15 -9.42 -0.73
C LEU A 198 12.71 -8.90 0.65
N ILE A 199 11.43 -8.91 0.94
CA ILE A 199 10.88 -8.52 2.26
C ILE A 199 11.37 -9.50 3.33
N ALA A 200 11.24 -10.81 3.12
CA ALA A 200 11.68 -11.81 4.07
C ALA A 200 13.20 -11.75 4.31
N ALA A 201 14.00 -11.52 3.28
CA ALA A 201 15.44 -11.33 3.43
C ALA A 201 15.77 -10.07 4.26
N ASN A 202 15.06 -8.96 4.02
CA ASN A 202 15.21 -7.74 4.83
C ASN A 202 14.83 -7.98 6.30
N ASN A 203 13.73 -8.69 6.56
CA ASN A 203 13.29 -9.03 7.90
C ASN A 203 14.29 -9.94 8.60
N TYR A 204 14.82 -10.95 7.88
CA TYR A 204 15.90 -11.80 8.41
C TYR A 204 17.14 -11.00 8.80
N LEU A 205 17.60 -10.10 7.94
CA LEU A 205 18.75 -9.22 8.24
C LEU A 205 18.49 -8.35 9.49
N ARG A 206 17.30 -7.77 9.61
CA ARG A 206 16.91 -6.95 10.77
C ARG A 206 16.88 -7.75 12.07
N GLN A 207 16.39 -8.98 12.04
CA GLN A 207 16.31 -9.84 13.23
C GLN A 207 17.67 -10.36 13.70
N HIS A 208 18.65 -10.48 12.78
CA HIS A 208 19.96 -11.07 13.08
C HIS A 208 21.09 -10.06 13.18
N ASN A 209 20.80 -8.77 13.02
CA ASN A 209 21.79 -7.70 13.12
C ASN A 209 21.23 -6.54 13.93
N ASP A 210 22.11 -5.89 14.69
CA ASP A 210 21.78 -4.68 15.46
C ASP A 210 21.86 -3.46 14.52
N PHE A 211 20.74 -3.17 13.84
CA PHE A 211 20.65 -2.03 12.92
C PHE A 211 20.73 -0.68 13.64
N ASP A 212 20.33 -0.60 14.90
CA ASP A 212 20.35 0.64 15.69
C ASP A 212 21.79 1.07 16.02
N SER A 213 22.73 0.13 15.97
CA SER A 213 24.17 0.42 16.14
C SER A 213 24.85 0.91 14.86
N LEU A 214 24.21 0.84 13.70
CA LEU A 214 24.76 1.29 12.43
C LEU A 214 24.61 2.82 12.25
N SER A 215 25.59 3.45 11.61
CA SER A 215 25.44 4.86 11.22
C SER A 215 24.29 5.04 10.22
N ASP A 216 23.67 6.22 10.20
CA ASP A 216 22.58 6.55 9.28
C ASP A 216 22.90 6.24 7.80
N ASP A 217 24.15 6.48 7.38
CA ASP A 217 24.62 6.19 6.02
C ASP A 217 24.71 4.69 5.75
N ALA A 218 25.18 3.90 6.74
CA ALA A 218 25.20 2.45 6.66
C ALA A 218 23.77 1.89 6.63
N GLN A 219 22.86 2.40 7.47
CA GLN A 219 21.45 2.02 7.46
C GLN A 219 20.81 2.29 6.10
N ARG A 220 21.00 3.48 5.53
CA ARG A 220 20.48 3.82 4.19
C ARG A 220 21.04 2.92 3.10
N LYS A 221 22.31 2.59 3.14
CA LYS A 221 22.96 1.71 2.17
C LYS A 221 22.42 0.28 2.22
N TYR A 222 22.14 -0.24 3.42
CA TYR A 222 21.65 -1.62 3.60
C TYR A 222 20.14 -1.74 3.50
N LEU A 223 19.38 -0.66 3.70
CA LEU A 223 17.93 -0.63 3.58
C LEU A 223 17.44 -0.32 2.16
N GLN A 224 18.32 -0.08 1.20
CA GLN A 224 17.94 0.01 -0.20
C GLN A 224 17.63 -1.40 -0.72
N ILE A 225 16.38 -1.82 -0.57
CA ILE A 225 15.85 -2.94 -1.36
C ILE A 225 15.97 -2.51 -2.82
N GLY A 226 16.81 -3.24 -3.59
CA GLY A 226 17.14 -2.85 -4.94
C GLY A 226 15.89 -2.74 -5.82
N ARG A 227 15.88 -1.76 -6.71
CA ARG A 227 14.87 -1.67 -7.76
C ARG A 227 14.96 -2.93 -8.61
N ALA A 228 13.92 -3.76 -8.58
CA ALA A 228 13.73 -4.74 -9.61
C ALA A 228 13.52 -3.95 -10.92
N HIS A 229 14.43 -4.06 -11.86
CA HIS A 229 14.18 -3.63 -13.22
C HIS A 229 13.25 -4.68 -13.83
N VAL A 230 12.00 -4.30 -14.05
CA VAL A 230 11.06 -5.02 -14.90
C VAL A 230 11.34 -4.58 -16.35
#